data_f7d777cf5deab9e58c430a64ce425b1c
#
_entry.id   f7d777cf5deab9e58c430a64ce425b1c
#
_cell.length_a   1.000
_cell.length_b   1.000
_cell.length_c   1.000
_cell.angle_alpha   90.00
_cell.angle_beta   90.00
_cell.angle_gamma   90.00
#
_symmetry.space_group_name_H-M   'P 1'
#
loop_
_entity.id
_entity.type
_entity.pdbx_description
1 polymer ?
#
loop_
_entity_poly.entity_id
_entity_poly.type
_entity_poly.pdbx_seq_one_letter_code
_entity_poly.pdbx_strand_id
1 'polypeptide(L)'
;MNKPSLAFAAIALGATPATPLSAQEAQNDARTYLDRIAAIDDAGPELNAVIAVNRNAPDEARVAEAAGLPLAGRTVLVKDNIETRELPTTAGSLALAGNNTGRDAPLIANLRAAGGVVLGKANLSEWANIRSNNSTSGWSAVGGLTRNPHATDRNSCGSSAGSGAAVAAHLAWAAIGTETDGSITCPASINGVVGFKPTVGLISRTHVVPISHSQDTAGPMARSVADAALLLNAIAGSDPADPATAEADAHVIDFTTGLADASLKGVRIGVLVNQIGDREDVRAIFETALDDLRRAGADLVEIAFEPNDEMGRDEFATLLYELRTDMNAYLATLPGKDMPRSLADLIAFNKANAAEEMRWFDQGLFEMAVERTDEQAYRAARKNALHLAADRGIDRLLEENQVALLVVPTRGPAWISDLVNGDNFDGSIGAGSLAAIAGYPHLTVPMGAVERLPVGISFMGPKWSDHLVLKAGAAYESARTATIPEPSLQPWSPGD
;
A
#
# COMPACT_ATOMS: atom_id res chain seq x y z
N MET A 1 -73.78 32.54 10.06
CA MET A 1 -73.09 31.82 8.99
C MET A 1 -71.65 31.65 9.40
N ASN A 2 -71.33 30.52 9.97
CA ASN A 2 -69.98 30.20 10.50
C ASN A 2 -69.09 29.58 9.38
N LYS A 3 -67.93 30.14 9.23
CA LYS A 3 -66.87 29.51 8.37
C LYS A 3 -65.95 28.62 9.25
N PRO A 4 -65.64 27.43 8.89
CA PRO A 4 -64.68 26.61 9.64
C PRO A 4 -63.22 26.97 9.26
N SER A 5 -62.39 27.18 10.29
CA SER A 5 -60.93 27.29 10.16
C SER A 5 -60.34 25.92 10.00
N LEU A 6 -59.56 25.72 8.91
CA LEU A 6 -58.69 24.56 8.72
C LEU A 6 -57.37 24.80 9.45
N ALA A 7 -57.13 23.98 10.46
CA ALA A 7 -55.83 23.90 11.12
C ALA A 7 -54.90 22.99 10.32
N PHE A 8 -53.78 23.49 9.79
CA PHE A 8 -52.68 22.71 9.25
C PHE A 8 -51.84 22.16 10.41
N ALA A 9 -51.86 20.86 10.57
CA ALA A 9 -50.91 20.16 11.46
C ALA A 9 -49.57 20.01 10.70
N ALA A 10 -48.55 20.69 11.18
CA ALA A 10 -47.18 20.51 10.75
C ALA A 10 -46.65 19.20 11.36
N ILE A 11 -46.43 18.19 10.53
CA ILE A 11 -45.69 16.97 10.92
C ILE A 11 -44.22 17.35 10.97
N ALA A 12 -43.69 17.49 12.18
CA ALA A 12 -42.24 17.56 12.39
C ALA A 12 -41.66 16.18 12.14
N LEU A 13 -40.95 16.00 11.01
CA LEU A 13 -40.05 14.86 10.83
C LEU A 13 -38.92 15.03 11.85
N GLY A 14 -39.00 14.28 12.94
CA GLY A 14 -37.90 14.12 13.88
C GLY A 14 -36.76 13.39 13.17
N ALA A 15 -35.65 14.10 12.95
CA ALA A 15 -34.38 13.44 12.66
C ALA A 15 -34.03 12.56 13.87
N THR A 16 -34.13 11.26 13.74
CA THR A 16 -33.55 10.31 14.71
C THR A 16 -32.04 10.52 14.71
N PRO A 17 -31.43 10.87 15.86
CA PRO A 17 -29.98 10.87 15.94
C PRO A 17 -29.51 9.45 15.65
N ALA A 18 -28.52 9.32 14.75
CA ALA A 18 -27.84 8.06 14.54
C ALA A 18 -27.31 7.58 15.90
N THR A 19 -27.79 6.42 16.35
CA THR A 19 -27.32 5.78 17.58
C THR A 19 -25.82 5.58 17.45
N PRO A 20 -24.98 6.07 18.37
CA PRO A 20 -23.57 5.72 18.35
C PRO A 20 -23.47 4.20 18.42
N LEU A 21 -22.68 3.60 17.49
CA LEU A 21 -22.29 2.20 17.56
C LEU A 21 -21.90 1.89 19.01
N SER A 22 -22.38 0.79 19.59
CA SER A 22 -22.09 0.51 20.99
C SER A 22 -20.61 0.13 21.12
N ALA A 23 -19.93 0.57 22.17
CA ALA A 23 -18.52 0.22 22.46
C ALA A 23 -18.21 -1.30 22.46
N GLN A 24 -19.21 -2.11 22.21
CA GLN A 24 -19.19 -3.57 22.05
C GLN A 24 -18.93 -4.01 20.59
N GLU A 25 -19.19 -3.14 19.60
CA GLU A 25 -19.11 -3.51 18.18
C GLU A 25 -17.64 -3.59 17.73
N ALA A 26 -16.84 -2.57 17.97
CA ALA A 26 -15.42 -2.59 17.64
C ALA A 26 -14.66 -3.72 18.36
N GLN A 27 -15.05 -4.04 19.60
CA GLN A 27 -14.51 -5.19 20.34
C GLN A 27 -14.85 -6.52 19.67
N ASN A 28 -16.09 -6.69 19.22
CA ASN A 28 -16.54 -7.91 18.56
C ASN A 28 -15.88 -8.06 17.19
N ASP A 29 -15.74 -6.96 16.44
CA ASP A 29 -15.05 -6.96 15.16
C ASP A 29 -13.59 -7.39 15.33
N ALA A 30 -12.88 -6.83 16.32
CA ALA A 30 -11.50 -7.20 16.61
C ALA A 30 -11.37 -8.71 16.97
N ARG A 31 -12.30 -9.26 17.74
CA ARG A 31 -12.34 -10.72 18.04
C ARG A 31 -12.59 -11.53 16.77
N THR A 32 -13.56 -11.13 15.96
CA THR A 32 -13.88 -11.82 14.71
C THR A 32 -12.67 -11.86 13.78
N TYR A 33 -11.90 -10.76 13.67
CA TYR A 33 -10.68 -10.74 12.88
C TYR A 33 -9.61 -11.69 13.45
N LEU A 34 -9.38 -11.71 14.78
CA LEU A 34 -8.44 -12.62 15.41
C LEU A 34 -8.83 -14.10 15.22
N ASP A 35 -10.12 -14.41 15.36
CA ASP A 35 -10.64 -15.78 15.13
C ASP A 35 -10.47 -16.19 13.66
N ARG A 36 -10.69 -15.24 12.73
CA ARG A 36 -10.50 -15.48 11.32
C ARG A 36 -9.02 -15.66 10.95
N ILE A 37 -8.10 -14.88 11.53
CA ILE A 37 -6.65 -15.08 11.39
C ILE A 37 -6.30 -16.52 11.83
N ALA A 38 -6.72 -16.95 13.01
CA ALA A 38 -6.45 -18.30 13.50
C ALA A 38 -7.02 -19.41 12.59
N ALA A 39 -8.14 -19.14 11.90
CA ALA A 39 -8.84 -20.15 11.10
C ALA A 39 -8.31 -20.30 9.66
N ILE A 40 -7.86 -19.21 9.02
CA ILE A 40 -7.50 -19.23 7.60
C ILE A 40 -6.10 -18.69 7.28
N ASP A 41 -5.45 -18.02 8.25
CA ASP A 41 -4.08 -17.50 8.09
C ASP A 41 -3.06 -18.42 8.75
N ASP A 42 -3.29 -18.80 10.03
CA ASP A 42 -2.44 -19.71 10.81
C ASP A 42 -2.75 -21.18 10.53
N ALA A 43 -3.94 -21.48 10.00
CA ALA A 43 -4.42 -22.83 9.72
C ALA A 43 -5.29 -22.85 8.44
N GLY A 44 -5.80 -24.02 8.07
CA GLY A 44 -6.65 -24.19 6.87
C GLY A 44 -5.90 -23.82 5.58
N PRO A 45 -6.27 -22.73 4.88
CA PRO A 45 -5.57 -22.26 3.68
C PRO A 45 -4.13 -21.82 3.93
N GLU A 46 -3.78 -21.46 5.17
CA GLU A 46 -2.46 -21.01 5.58
C GLU A 46 -1.97 -19.83 4.71
N LEU A 47 -2.72 -18.71 4.78
CA LEU A 47 -2.40 -17.53 3.95
C LEU A 47 -1.06 -16.90 4.31
N ASN A 48 -0.60 -17.06 5.55
CA ASN A 48 0.64 -16.48 6.07
C ASN A 48 0.74 -14.96 5.82
N ALA A 49 -0.39 -14.27 5.93
CA ALA A 49 -0.47 -12.83 5.73
C ALA A 49 -0.15 -12.04 7.01
N VAL A 50 -0.21 -12.70 8.18
CA VAL A 50 0.00 -12.09 9.50
C VAL A 50 1.15 -12.81 10.23
N ILE A 51 2.16 -12.06 10.67
CA ILE A 51 3.31 -12.62 11.41
C ILE A 51 3.04 -12.70 12.91
N ALA A 52 2.36 -11.69 13.46
CA ALA A 52 2.08 -11.59 14.89
C ALA A 52 0.78 -10.83 15.15
N VAL A 53 0.06 -11.21 16.20
CA VAL A 53 -1.22 -10.61 16.58
C VAL A 53 -1.13 -9.90 17.93
N ASN A 54 -1.82 -8.78 18.08
CA ASN A 54 -2.06 -8.09 19.35
C ASN A 54 -3.31 -8.70 20.02
N ARG A 55 -3.10 -9.56 20.99
CA ARG A 55 -4.19 -10.22 21.72
C ARG A 55 -5.02 -9.25 22.56
N ASN A 56 -4.51 -8.03 22.83
CA ASN A 56 -5.22 -7.00 23.58
C ASN A 56 -6.07 -6.11 22.67
N ALA A 57 -5.98 -6.25 21.33
CA ALA A 57 -6.70 -5.43 20.36
C ALA A 57 -8.22 -5.34 20.64
N PRO A 58 -8.95 -6.39 21.05
CA PRO A 58 -10.36 -6.27 21.37
C PRO A 58 -10.66 -5.31 22.52
N ASP A 59 -9.85 -5.30 23.58
CA ASP A 59 -10.06 -4.37 24.71
C ASP A 59 -9.62 -2.95 24.34
N GLU A 60 -8.55 -2.79 23.57
CA GLU A 60 -8.10 -1.50 23.02
C GLU A 60 -9.18 -0.91 22.08
N ALA A 61 -9.80 -1.73 21.22
CA ALA A 61 -10.85 -1.31 20.31
C ALA A 61 -12.08 -0.79 21.07
N ARG A 62 -12.50 -1.50 22.12
CA ARG A 62 -13.61 -1.06 22.99
C ARG A 62 -13.32 0.28 23.66
N VAL A 63 -12.09 0.49 24.11
CA VAL A 63 -11.68 1.77 24.75
C VAL A 63 -11.65 2.90 23.73
N ALA A 64 -11.09 2.67 22.56
CA ALA A 64 -10.99 3.66 21.48
C ALA A 64 -12.36 4.05 20.92
N GLU A 65 -13.28 3.08 20.76
CA GLU A 65 -14.65 3.33 20.34
C GLU A 65 -15.39 4.21 21.38
N ALA A 66 -15.28 3.87 22.66
CA ALA A 66 -15.89 4.64 23.75
C ALA A 66 -15.36 6.08 23.84
N ALA A 67 -14.14 6.34 23.36
CA ALA A 67 -13.57 7.68 23.32
C ALA A 67 -14.15 8.57 22.19
N GLY A 68 -14.92 8.01 21.25
CA GLY A 68 -15.55 8.74 20.15
C GLY A 68 -14.59 9.36 19.16
N LEU A 69 -13.39 8.78 19.01
CA LEU A 69 -12.34 9.24 18.08
C LEU A 69 -12.67 8.83 16.63
N PRO A 70 -12.08 9.48 15.61
CA PRO A 70 -12.45 9.29 14.19
C PRO A 70 -12.46 7.83 13.70
N LEU A 71 -11.48 7.02 14.13
CA LEU A 71 -11.42 5.60 13.73
C LEU A 71 -12.26 4.69 14.62
N ALA A 72 -12.78 5.16 15.75
CA ALA A 72 -13.74 4.45 16.60
C ALA A 72 -13.38 2.97 16.87
N GLY A 73 -12.11 2.69 17.15
CA GLY A 73 -11.65 1.33 17.46
C GLY A 73 -11.41 0.42 16.25
N ARG A 74 -11.46 0.95 15.01
CA ARG A 74 -11.13 0.18 13.80
C ARG A 74 -9.73 -0.42 13.89
N THR A 75 -9.64 -1.70 13.55
CA THR A 75 -8.39 -2.46 13.65
C THR A 75 -7.59 -2.42 12.36
N VAL A 76 -6.29 -2.23 12.48
CA VAL A 76 -5.36 -2.08 11.36
C VAL A 76 -4.22 -3.08 11.52
N LEU A 77 -3.91 -3.84 10.46
CA LEU A 77 -2.66 -4.60 10.36
C LEU A 77 -1.55 -3.69 9.86
N VAL A 78 -0.38 -3.82 10.46
CA VAL A 78 0.78 -2.96 10.17
C VAL A 78 1.89 -3.80 9.55
N LYS A 79 2.34 -3.43 8.34
CA LYS A 79 3.46 -4.12 7.68
C LYS A 79 4.66 -4.23 8.61
N ASP A 80 5.31 -5.38 8.63
CA ASP A 80 6.30 -5.72 9.65
C ASP A 80 7.67 -5.03 9.48
N ASN A 81 7.72 -3.99 8.66
CA ASN A 81 8.84 -3.04 8.63
C ASN A 81 8.54 -1.70 9.34
N ILE A 82 7.36 -1.54 9.96
CA ILE A 82 6.96 -0.35 10.71
C ILE A 82 6.95 -0.68 12.20
N GLU A 83 7.64 0.08 13.02
CA GLU A 83 7.72 -0.17 14.46
C GLU A 83 6.38 0.06 15.18
N THR A 84 6.03 -0.90 16.03
CA THR A 84 4.91 -0.84 16.96
C THR A 84 5.40 -1.24 18.35
N ARG A 85 4.89 -0.58 19.39
CA ARG A 85 5.41 -0.73 20.75
C ARG A 85 5.17 -2.10 21.39
N GLU A 86 4.13 -2.82 20.96
CA GLU A 86 3.72 -4.10 21.57
C GLU A 86 4.26 -5.34 20.86
N LEU A 87 4.73 -5.21 19.62
CA LEU A 87 5.15 -6.34 18.80
C LEU A 87 6.52 -6.08 18.18
N PRO A 88 7.34 -7.12 18.01
CA PRO A 88 8.60 -7.00 17.28
C PRO A 88 8.40 -6.45 15.87
N THR A 89 9.42 -5.78 15.33
CA THR A 89 9.49 -5.35 13.93
C THR A 89 10.68 -6.03 13.29
N THR A 90 10.40 -7.04 12.46
CA THR A 90 11.41 -7.97 11.97
C THR A 90 11.87 -7.71 10.54
N ALA A 91 11.14 -6.88 9.77
CA ALA A 91 11.29 -6.79 8.31
C ALA A 91 11.27 -8.16 7.61
N GLY A 92 10.64 -9.16 8.24
CA GLY A 92 10.56 -10.54 7.77
C GLY A 92 11.80 -11.38 8.02
N SER A 93 12.88 -10.84 8.61
CA SER A 93 14.16 -11.52 8.81
C SER A 93 14.37 -11.97 10.25
N LEU A 94 14.99 -13.13 10.41
CA LEU A 94 15.43 -13.66 11.71
C LEU A 94 16.47 -12.76 12.37
N ALA A 95 17.21 -11.96 11.60
CA ALA A 95 18.18 -10.99 12.10
C ALA A 95 17.53 -9.96 13.04
N LEU A 96 16.26 -9.66 12.85
CA LEU A 96 15.47 -8.74 13.66
C LEU A 96 14.34 -9.43 14.44
N ALA A 97 14.30 -10.76 14.54
CA ALA A 97 13.26 -11.49 15.25
C ALA A 97 13.09 -11.04 16.72
N GLY A 98 14.19 -10.62 17.36
CA GLY A 98 14.20 -10.10 18.72
C GLY A 98 14.05 -8.57 18.82
N ASN A 99 13.78 -7.86 17.73
CA ASN A 99 13.71 -6.40 17.67
C ASN A 99 12.41 -5.87 18.27
N ASN A 100 12.30 -5.90 19.58
CA ASN A 100 11.20 -5.31 20.33
C ASN A 100 11.63 -3.96 20.88
N THR A 101 11.35 -2.90 20.12
CA THR A 101 11.80 -1.53 20.46
C THR A 101 10.98 -0.89 21.58
N GLY A 102 9.75 -1.38 21.81
CA GLY A 102 8.83 -0.80 22.79
C GLY A 102 8.32 0.60 22.42
N ARG A 103 8.51 1.02 21.16
CA ARG A 103 8.11 2.34 20.66
C ARG A 103 7.20 2.23 19.42
N ASP A 104 6.36 3.21 19.21
CA ASP A 104 5.59 3.36 17.98
C ASP A 104 6.35 4.24 16.99
N ALA A 105 6.31 3.94 15.70
CA ALA A 105 6.62 4.91 14.65
C ALA A 105 5.62 6.09 14.75
N PRO A 106 5.99 7.34 14.41
CA PRO A 106 5.09 8.49 14.51
C PRO A 106 3.76 8.28 13.81
N LEU A 107 3.74 7.65 12.63
CA LEU A 107 2.50 7.31 11.93
C LEU A 107 1.60 6.36 12.75
N ILE A 108 2.16 5.46 13.55
CA ILE A 108 1.40 4.56 14.44
C ILE A 108 0.91 5.31 15.68
N ALA A 109 1.70 6.23 16.22
CA ALA A 109 1.26 7.11 17.29
C ALA A 109 0.06 7.96 16.84
N ASN A 110 0.10 8.50 15.62
CA ASN A 110 -1.01 9.24 15.00
C ASN A 110 -2.25 8.35 14.79
N LEU A 111 -2.07 7.13 14.28
CA LEU A 111 -3.14 6.14 14.15
C LEU A 111 -3.90 5.93 15.47
N ARG A 112 -3.14 5.73 16.57
CA ARG A 112 -3.71 5.54 17.90
C ARG A 112 -4.40 6.80 18.43
N ALA A 113 -3.82 7.96 18.20
CA ALA A 113 -4.40 9.24 18.57
C ALA A 113 -5.75 9.49 17.86
N ALA A 114 -5.92 8.96 16.64
CA ALA A 114 -7.17 8.97 15.89
C ALA A 114 -8.15 7.84 16.31
N GLY A 115 -7.80 7.00 17.28
CA GLY A 115 -8.65 5.90 17.76
C GLY A 115 -8.54 4.61 16.95
N GLY A 116 -7.50 4.47 16.12
CA GLY A 116 -7.18 3.22 15.46
C GLY A 116 -6.44 2.25 16.39
N VAL A 117 -6.57 0.96 16.14
CA VAL A 117 -5.98 -0.12 16.96
C VAL A 117 -5.10 -1.00 16.10
N VAL A 118 -3.87 -1.22 16.55
CA VAL A 118 -2.96 -2.19 15.90
C VAL A 118 -3.44 -3.59 16.21
N LEU A 119 -3.93 -4.31 15.19
CA LEU A 119 -4.37 -5.70 15.31
C LEU A 119 -3.20 -6.67 15.31
N GLY A 120 -2.15 -6.35 14.59
CA GLY A 120 -0.98 -7.21 14.44
C GLY A 120 -0.01 -6.70 13.39
N LYS A 121 1.01 -7.53 13.11
CA LYS A 121 2.04 -7.29 12.10
C LYS A 121 1.75 -8.12 10.86
N ALA A 122 1.62 -7.45 9.71
CA ALA A 122 1.42 -8.09 8.42
C ALA A 122 2.75 -8.58 7.83
N ASN A 123 2.74 -9.78 7.26
CA ASN A 123 3.88 -10.35 6.53
C ASN A 123 4.24 -9.46 5.32
N LEU A 124 5.47 -9.62 4.85
CA LEU A 124 6.02 -8.85 3.74
C LEU A 124 7.02 -9.71 2.97
N SER A 125 7.35 -9.28 1.76
CA SER A 125 8.58 -9.77 1.14
C SER A 125 9.75 -9.33 2.00
N GLU A 126 10.60 -10.23 2.39
CA GLU A 126 11.70 -9.99 3.31
C GLU A 126 12.54 -8.77 2.88
N TRP A 127 12.84 -7.89 3.84
CA TRP A 127 13.54 -6.62 3.60
C TRP A 127 12.90 -5.77 2.49
N ALA A 128 11.57 -5.84 2.37
CA ALA A 128 10.80 -5.16 1.33
C ALA A 128 11.29 -5.45 -0.11
N ASN A 129 11.75 -6.67 -0.38
CA ASN A 129 12.29 -7.17 -1.66
C ASN A 129 13.70 -6.68 -2.03
N ILE A 130 14.38 -5.88 -1.20
CA ILE A 130 15.66 -5.27 -1.58
C ILE A 130 16.88 -6.17 -1.27
N ARG A 131 16.70 -7.39 -0.78
CA ARG A 131 17.82 -8.27 -0.47
C ARG A 131 18.46 -8.91 -1.69
N SER A 132 17.66 -9.32 -2.67
CA SER A 132 18.10 -10.06 -3.86
C SER A 132 17.28 -9.71 -5.10
N ASN A 133 17.90 -9.76 -6.28
CA ASN A 133 17.20 -9.67 -7.57
C ASN A 133 16.35 -10.92 -7.87
N ASN A 134 16.59 -12.03 -7.16
CA ASN A 134 15.91 -13.31 -7.36
C ASN A 134 14.91 -13.60 -6.24
N SER A 135 14.50 -12.59 -5.47
CA SER A 135 13.54 -12.76 -4.40
C SER A 135 12.17 -13.18 -4.93
N THR A 136 11.46 -14.00 -4.16
CA THR A 136 10.04 -14.28 -4.38
C THR A 136 9.21 -13.33 -3.55
N SER A 137 8.38 -12.52 -4.18
CA SER A 137 7.48 -11.60 -3.49
C SER A 137 6.55 -12.35 -2.53
N GLY A 138 6.39 -11.80 -1.32
CA GLY A 138 5.58 -12.37 -0.27
C GLY A 138 6.27 -13.40 0.61
N TRP A 139 7.51 -13.81 0.32
CA TRP A 139 8.26 -14.71 1.20
C TRP A 139 9.10 -13.94 2.21
N SER A 140 9.12 -14.44 3.45
CA SER A 140 10.04 -14.00 4.50
C SER A 140 10.48 -15.19 5.37
N ALA A 141 11.67 -15.10 5.96
CA ALA A 141 12.18 -16.17 6.84
C ALA A 141 11.34 -16.29 8.12
N VAL A 142 10.74 -15.20 8.59
CA VAL A 142 9.88 -15.19 9.80
C VAL A 142 8.46 -15.67 9.52
N GLY A 143 7.83 -15.21 8.41
CA GLY A 143 6.41 -15.43 8.14
C GLY A 143 6.12 -16.47 7.06
N GLY A 144 7.14 -17.04 6.40
CA GLY A 144 6.94 -17.93 5.24
C GLY A 144 6.40 -17.16 4.02
N LEU A 145 5.78 -17.89 3.10
CA LEU A 145 5.23 -17.34 1.85
C LEU A 145 3.77 -16.91 2.05
N THR A 146 3.51 -15.62 1.89
CA THR A 146 2.13 -15.09 1.82
C THR A 146 1.45 -15.58 0.55
N ARG A 147 0.29 -16.20 0.69
CA ARG A 147 -0.52 -16.71 -0.41
C ARG A 147 -1.58 -15.70 -0.83
N ASN A 148 -1.90 -15.68 -2.12
CA ASN A 148 -2.99 -14.87 -2.62
C ASN A 148 -4.36 -15.49 -2.21
N PRO A 149 -5.25 -14.74 -1.55
CA PRO A 149 -6.53 -15.30 -1.10
C PRO A 149 -7.50 -15.64 -2.22
N HIS A 150 -7.34 -15.05 -3.42
CA HIS A 150 -8.15 -15.41 -4.59
C HIS A 150 -7.71 -16.74 -5.21
N ALA A 151 -6.41 -17.09 -5.07
CA ALA A 151 -5.87 -18.36 -5.52
C ALA A 151 -4.58 -18.67 -4.75
N THR A 152 -4.59 -19.67 -3.86
CA THR A 152 -3.53 -19.90 -2.87
C THR A 152 -2.22 -20.42 -3.46
N ASP A 153 -2.20 -20.80 -4.74
CA ASP A 153 -1.01 -21.15 -5.54
C ASP A 153 -0.46 -19.96 -6.35
N ARG A 154 -1.08 -18.79 -6.23
CA ARG A 154 -0.66 -17.56 -6.91
C ARG A 154 0.06 -16.61 -5.96
N ASN A 155 0.93 -15.78 -6.54
CA ASN A 155 1.68 -14.78 -5.80
C ASN A 155 0.77 -13.63 -5.34
N SER A 156 0.98 -13.14 -4.13
CA SER A 156 0.28 -11.97 -3.57
C SER A 156 0.92 -10.63 -3.97
N CYS A 157 1.98 -10.65 -4.81
CA CYS A 157 2.91 -9.54 -5.03
C CYS A 157 3.55 -9.06 -3.71
N GLY A 158 4.28 -8.00 -3.78
CA GLY A 158 5.00 -7.43 -2.63
C GLY A 158 5.48 -6.00 -2.92
N SER A 159 6.12 -5.44 -1.96
CA SER A 159 6.56 -6.10 -0.73
C SER A 159 5.50 -6.09 0.39
N SER A 160 4.39 -5.33 0.31
CA SER A 160 3.30 -5.34 1.31
C SER A 160 2.33 -6.52 1.09
N ALA A 161 2.88 -7.72 0.90
CA ALA A 161 2.16 -8.94 0.55
C ALA A 161 1.05 -9.28 1.54
N GLY A 162 1.41 -9.38 2.83
CA GLY A 162 0.47 -9.67 3.89
C GLY A 162 -0.56 -8.57 4.09
N SER A 163 -0.18 -7.29 3.92
CA SER A 163 -1.14 -6.17 4.02
C SER A 163 -2.25 -6.30 2.97
N GLY A 164 -1.89 -6.57 1.69
CA GLY A 164 -2.86 -6.78 0.62
C GLY A 164 -3.71 -8.02 0.82
N ALA A 165 -3.09 -9.17 1.06
CA ALA A 165 -3.76 -10.45 1.23
C ALA A 165 -4.71 -10.44 2.45
N ALA A 166 -4.28 -9.87 3.57
CA ALA A 166 -5.09 -9.80 4.78
C ALA A 166 -6.36 -8.94 4.60
N VAL A 167 -6.24 -7.77 3.94
CA VAL A 167 -7.41 -6.92 3.65
C VAL A 167 -8.38 -7.63 2.72
N ALA A 168 -7.89 -8.27 1.66
CA ALA A 168 -8.71 -9.05 0.73
C ALA A 168 -9.41 -10.22 1.42
N ALA A 169 -8.71 -10.93 2.32
CA ALA A 169 -9.26 -12.05 3.08
C ALA A 169 -10.10 -11.63 4.30
N HIS A 170 -10.38 -10.34 4.49
CA HIS A 170 -11.14 -9.82 5.65
C HIS A 170 -10.52 -10.20 7.00
N LEU A 171 -9.20 -10.07 7.14
CA LEU A 171 -8.47 -10.30 8.40
C LEU A 171 -8.32 -9.02 9.24
N ALA A 172 -8.65 -7.87 8.68
CA ALA A 172 -8.70 -6.57 9.36
C ALA A 172 -9.64 -5.62 8.60
N TRP A 173 -9.97 -4.48 9.22
CA TRP A 173 -10.67 -3.40 8.53
C TRP A 173 -9.82 -2.84 7.39
N ALA A 174 -8.54 -2.55 7.66
CA ALA A 174 -7.56 -2.05 6.71
C ALA A 174 -6.14 -2.47 7.12
N ALA A 175 -5.16 -2.18 6.28
CA ALA A 175 -3.76 -2.37 6.60
C ALA A 175 -2.92 -1.15 6.18
N ILE A 176 -1.75 -0.99 6.81
CA ILE A 176 -0.71 -0.06 6.37
C ILE A 176 0.38 -0.85 5.68
N GLY A 177 0.66 -0.49 4.43
CA GLY A 177 1.81 -0.96 3.66
C GLY A 177 2.92 0.08 3.62
N THR A 178 4.03 -0.26 2.96
CA THR A 178 5.08 0.70 2.56
C THR A 178 5.42 0.49 1.10
N GLU A 179 5.80 1.56 0.44
CA GLU A 179 6.25 1.52 -0.96
C GLU A 179 7.51 2.35 -1.14
N THR A 180 8.50 1.73 -1.77
CA THR A 180 9.62 2.40 -2.39
C THR A 180 9.37 2.49 -3.88
N ASP A 181 8.98 1.35 -4.51
CA ASP A 181 8.53 1.26 -5.89
C ASP A 181 7.55 0.07 -6.05
N GLY A 182 6.28 0.35 -6.24
CA GLY A 182 5.21 -0.62 -6.48
C GLY A 182 4.74 -1.44 -5.27
N SER A 183 5.36 -1.28 -4.09
CA SER A 183 5.16 -2.18 -2.95
C SER A 183 3.84 -2.01 -2.17
N ILE A 184 3.00 -1.02 -2.49
CA ILE A 184 1.60 -0.89 -2.07
C ILE A 184 0.69 -1.22 -3.25
N THR A 185 0.97 -0.59 -4.38
CA THR A 185 0.08 -0.61 -5.54
C THR A 185 0.01 -1.99 -6.20
N CYS A 186 1.14 -2.71 -6.33
CA CYS A 186 1.13 -4.07 -6.86
C CYS A 186 0.36 -5.07 -5.98
N PRO A 187 0.68 -5.24 -4.67
CA PRO A 187 -0.08 -6.18 -3.85
C PRO A 187 -1.55 -5.78 -3.70
N ALA A 188 -1.89 -4.49 -3.71
CA ALA A 188 -3.29 -4.07 -3.70
C ALA A 188 -4.02 -4.49 -4.98
N SER A 189 -3.44 -4.22 -6.16
CA SER A 189 -4.01 -4.60 -7.46
C SER A 189 -4.28 -6.09 -7.56
N ILE A 190 -3.28 -6.90 -7.23
CA ILE A 190 -3.31 -8.37 -7.39
C ILE A 190 -4.22 -9.05 -6.36
N ASN A 191 -4.41 -8.45 -5.18
CA ASN A 191 -5.33 -8.96 -4.17
C ASN A 191 -6.73 -8.32 -4.26
N GLY A 192 -7.01 -7.49 -5.27
CA GLY A 192 -8.34 -6.93 -5.49
C GLY A 192 -8.79 -5.92 -4.43
N VAL A 193 -7.84 -5.17 -3.86
CA VAL A 193 -8.10 -4.11 -2.88
C VAL A 193 -7.59 -2.76 -3.36
N VAL A 194 -8.00 -1.69 -2.69
CA VAL A 194 -7.49 -0.34 -2.92
C VAL A 194 -6.15 -0.18 -2.21
N GLY A 195 -5.15 0.33 -2.91
CA GLY A 195 -3.86 0.70 -2.33
C GLY A 195 -3.48 2.12 -2.72
N PHE A 196 -3.10 2.92 -1.75
CA PHE A 196 -2.71 4.30 -1.98
C PHE A 196 -1.29 4.57 -1.49
N LYS A 197 -0.41 4.88 -2.44
CA LYS A 197 0.91 5.45 -2.19
C LYS A 197 0.78 6.97 -2.20
N PRO A 198 0.82 7.64 -1.05
CA PRO A 198 0.71 9.10 -1.02
C PRO A 198 1.97 9.79 -1.56
N THR A 199 1.92 11.09 -1.69
CA THR A 199 3.10 11.93 -1.94
C THR A 199 4.16 11.65 -0.89
N VAL A 200 5.41 11.41 -1.31
CA VAL A 200 6.55 11.23 -0.39
C VAL A 200 6.70 12.48 0.47
N GLY A 201 6.71 12.28 1.78
CA GLY A 201 6.72 13.35 2.76
C GLY A 201 5.34 13.71 3.34
N LEU A 202 4.23 13.11 2.86
CA LEU A 202 2.93 13.29 3.53
C LEU A 202 2.83 12.51 4.84
N ILE A 203 3.55 11.40 4.97
CA ILE A 203 3.60 10.52 6.13
C ILE A 203 5.05 10.37 6.59
N SER A 204 5.28 10.42 7.90
CA SER A 204 6.60 10.18 8.50
C SER A 204 7.11 8.76 8.25
N ARG A 205 8.42 8.65 7.98
CA ARG A 205 9.16 7.39 7.83
C ARG A 205 10.05 7.09 9.03
N THR A 206 10.02 7.91 10.06
CA THR A 206 10.75 7.67 11.30
C THR A 206 10.33 6.33 11.90
N HIS A 207 11.30 5.48 12.23
CA HIS A 207 11.08 4.12 12.75
C HIS A 207 10.37 3.17 11.77
N VAL A 208 10.52 3.42 10.48
CA VAL A 208 10.25 2.47 9.42
C VAL A 208 11.58 1.90 8.94
N VAL A 209 11.70 0.58 8.81
CA VAL A 209 12.90 -0.07 8.26
C VAL A 209 13.08 0.40 6.82
N PRO A 210 14.18 1.10 6.48
CA PRO A 210 14.29 1.86 5.25
C PRO A 210 14.83 1.04 4.08
N ILE A 211 14.49 1.49 2.87
CA ILE A 211 15.25 1.24 1.65
C ILE A 211 15.86 2.56 1.18
N SER A 212 15.04 3.61 1.04
CA SER A 212 15.43 4.84 0.35
C SER A 212 14.72 6.06 0.94
N HIS A 213 15.46 7.00 1.50
CA HIS A 213 14.89 8.26 1.98
C HIS A 213 14.32 9.14 0.86
N SER A 214 14.62 8.83 -0.41
CA SER A 214 14.08 9.57 -1.57
C SER A 214 12.71 9.10 -2.00
N GLN A 215 12.39 7.80 -1.82
CA GLN A 215 11.21 7.17 -2.40
C GLN A 215 10.27 6.52 -1.37
N ASP A 216 10.79 6.09 -0.20
CA ASP A 216 9.99 5.39 0.80
C ASP A 216 8.81 6.24 1.28
N THR A 217 7.65 5.60 1.35
CA THR A 217 6.46 6.13 2.05
C THR A 217 5.63 4.99 2.61
N ALA A 218 4.91 5.23 3.71
CA ALA A 218 3.83 4.37 4.15
C ALA A 218 2.53 4.78 3.45
N GLY A 219 1.55 3.88 3.39
CA GLY A 219 0.24 4.21 2.83
C GLY A 219 -0.83 3.18 3.15
N PRO A 220 -2.11 3.57 3.05
CA PRO A 220 -3.25 2.73 3.35
C PRO A 220 -3.52 1.70 2.27
N MET A 221 -3.95 0.50 2.71
CA MET A 221 -4.54 -0.55 1.89
C MET A 221 -5.89 -0.92 2.50
N ALA A 222 -6.97 -0.84 1.72
CA ALA A 222 -8.34 -0.99 2.22
C ALA A 222 -9.26 -1.58 1.15
N ARG A 223 -10.51 -1.93 1.52
CA ARG A 223 -11.49 -2.47 0.58
C ARG A 223 -12.20 -1.40 -0.24
N SER A 224 -12.12 -0.13 0.18
CA SER A 224 -12.71 1.00 -0.55
C SER A 224 -11.78 2.22 -0.53
N VAL A 225 -11.95 3.13 -1.49
CA VAL A 225 -11.23 4.40 -1.53
C VAL A 225 -11.57 5.26 -0.30
N ALA A 226 -12.82 5.20 0.17
CA ALA A 226 -13.24 5.93 1.37
C ALA A 226 -12.53 5.45 2.64
N ASP A 227 -12.37 4.13 2.83
CA ASP A 227 -11.63 3.58 3.96
C ASP A 227 -10.14 3.90 3.87
N ALA A 228 -9.55 3.85 2.68
CA ALA A 228 -8.16 4.25 2.46
C ALA A 228 -7.93 5.73 2.81
N ALA A 229 -8.83 6.61 2.40
CA ALA A 229 -8.79 8.04 2.73
C ALA A 229 -8.97 8.29 4.24
N LEU A 230 -9.87 7.55 4.89
CA LEU A 230 -10.09 7.66 6.34
C LEU A 230 -8.83 7.21 7.13
N LEU A 231 -8.17 6.14 6.68
CA LEU A 231 -6.90 5.70 7.27
C LEU A 231 -5.78 6.71 7.00
N LEU A 232 -5.74 7.30 5.80
CA LEU A 232 -4.77 8.35 5.47
C LEU A 232 -4.89 9.56 6.40
N ASN A 233 -6.12 10.02 6.68
CA ASN A 233 -6.36 11.10 7.66
C ASN A 233 -5.72 10.82 9.02
N ALA A 234 -5.71 9.56 9.42
CA ALA A 234 -5.19 9.16 10.72
C ALA A 234 -3.68 9.06 10.82
N ILE A 235 -2.97 8.89 9.68
CA ILE A 235 -1.51 8.60 9.69
C ILE A 235 -0.68 9.71 9.03
N ALA A 236 -1.31 10.67 8.34
CA ALA A 236 -0.63 11.79 7.69
C ALA A 236 -0.24 12.88 8.70
N GLY A 237 0.80 13.64 8.37
CA GLY A 237 1.25 14.79 9.15
C GLY A 237 2.76 14.92 9.25
N SER A 238 3.22 16.10 9.68
CA SER A 238 4.63 16.40 9.83
C SER A 238 5.27 15.68 11.03
N ASP A 239 6.55 15.41 10.90
CA ASP A 239 7.41 14.87 11.93
C ASP A 239 8.77 15.58 11.89
N PRO A 240 9.16 16.32 12.95
CA PRO A 240 10.46 17.00 12.97
C PRO A 240 11.68 16.08 12.81
N ALA A 241 11.53 14.77 13.07
CA ALA A 241 12.59 13.78 12.88
C ALA A 241 12.72 13.29 11.44
N ASP A 242 11.69 13.52 10.59
CA ASP A 242 11.72 13.22 9.16
C ASP A 242 11.63 14.51 8.32
N PRO A 243 12.75 15.05 7.84
CA PRO A 243 12.78 16.31 7.09
C PRO A 243 11.92 16.32 5.82
N ALA A 244 11.61 15.16 5.23
CA ALA A 244 10.73 15.09 4.06
C ALA A 244 9.31 15.55 4.36
N THR A 245 8.88 15.48 5.63
CA THR A 245 7.53 15.85 6.05
C THR A 245 7.35 17.34 6.38
N ALA A 246 8.37 18.15 6.15
CA ALA A 246 8.35 19.58 6.54
C ALA A 246 7.17 20.37 5.93
N GLU A 247 6.69 19.97 4.77
CA GLU A 247 5.56 20.59 4.07
C GLU A 247 4.22 19.86 4.33
N ALA A 248 4.22 18.69 5.01
CA ALA A 248 3.04 17.83 5.13
C ALA A 248 1.80 18.57 5.64
N ASP A 249 1.93 19.32 6.73
CA ASP A 249 0.78 19.99 7.38
C ASP A 249 0.10 21.03 6.49
N ALA A 250 0.80 21.57 5.47
CA ALA A 250 0.21 22.46 4.47
C ALA A 250 -0.68 21.71 3.45
N HIS A 251 -0.52 20.38 3.35
CA HIS A 251 -1.22 19.52 2.40
C HIS A 251 -2.16 18.52 3.07
N VAL A 252 -2.10 18.38 4.40
CA VAL A 252 -3.06 17.58 5.16
C VAL A 252 -4.41 18.31 5.19
N ILE A 253 -5.40 17.61 4.69
CA ILE A 253 -6.81 18.03 4.71
C ILE A 253 -7.65 16.84 5.18
N ASP A 254 -8.95 17.00 5.33
CA ASP A 254 -9.83 15.82 5.44
C ASP A 254 -9.96 15.16 4.06
N PHE A 255 -9.17 14.10 3.83
CA PHE A 255 -9.12 13.36 2.55
C PHE A 255 -10.43 12.64 2.22
N THR A 256 -11.37 12.50 3.17
CA THR A 256 -12.70 11.92 2.92
C THR A 256 -13.68 12.95 2.34
N THR A 257 -13.32 14.24 2.37
CA THR A 257 -14.21 15.32 1.92
C THR A 257 -14.59 15.18 0.44
N GLY A 258 -15.89 15.06 0.18
CA GLY A 258 -16.45 15.01 -1.18
C GLY A 258 -16.16 13.72 -1.95
N LEU A 259 -15.75 12.62 -1.26
CA LEU A 259 -15.60 11.32 -1.92
C LEU A 259 -16.96 10.67 -2.24
N ALA A 260 -17.94 10.80 -1.36
CA ALA A 260 -19.25 10.19 -1.55
C ALA A 260 -19.99 10.70 -2.82
N ASP A 261 -19.77 11.98 -3.16
CA ASP A 261 -20.38 12.62 -4.33
C ASP A 261 -19.32 12.94 -5.41
N ALA A 262 -18.20 12.19 -5.41
CA ALA A 262 -17.11 12.43 -6.35
C ALA A 262 -17.59 12.23 -7.80
N SER A 263 -17.16 13.15 -8.67
CA SER A 263 -17.51 13.15 -10.08
C SER A 263 -16.30 13.54 -10.92
N LEU A 264 -16.17 12.92 -12.09
CA LEU A 264 -15.14 13.24 -13.09
C LEU A 264 -15.64 14.20 -14.17
N LYS A 265 -16.84 14.79 -14.00
CA LYS A 265 -17.40 15.71 -14.99
C LYS A 265 -16.48 16.88 -15.26
N GLY A 266 -15.99 16.95 -16.51
CA GLY A 266 -15.06 17.99 -16.96
C GLY A 266 -13.60 17.77 -16.54
N VAL A 267 -13.28 16.61 -15.94
CA VAL A 267 -11.91 16.23 -15.63
C VAL A 267 -11.31 15.53 -16.85
N ARG A 268 -10.20 16.07 -17.35
CA ARG A 268 -9.44 15.46 -18.44
C ARG A 268 -8.41 14.50 -17.83
N ILE A 269 -8.36 13.26 -18.34
CA ILE A 269 -7.50 12.19 -17.83
C ILE A 269 -6.68 11.62 -18.98
N GLY A 270 -5.37 11.57 -18.83
CA GLY A 270 -4.44 10.96 -19.78
C GLY A 270 -4.39 9.43 -19.64
N VAL A 271 -4.56 8.73 -20.74
CA VAL A 271 -4.44 7.27 -20.81
C VAL A 271 -3.09 6.92 -21.42
N LEU A 272 -2.21 6.22 -20.67
CA LEU A 272 -0.88 5.81 -21.15
C LEU A 272 -0.99 4.58 -22.05
N VAL A 273 -1.27 4.77 -23.35
CA VAL A 273 -1.65 3.68 -24.26
C VAL A 273 -0.54 2.67 -24.55
N ASN A 274 0.74 3.05 -24.43
CA ASN A 274 1.87 2.17 -24.66
C ASN A 274 2.22 1.29 -23.44
N GLN A 275 1.57 1.54 -22.29
CA GLN A 275 1.83 0.87 -21.01
C GLN A 275 0.72 -0.12 -20.62
N ILE A 276 -0.19 -0.43 -21.54
CA ILE A 276 -1.31 -1.37 -21.30
C ILE A 276 -0.83 -2.83 -21.40
N GLY A 277 0.31 -3.06 -22.08
CA GLY A 277 0.85 -4.39 -22.36
C GLY A 277 0.14 -5.10 -23.51
N ASP A 278 0.57 -6.35 -23.77
CA ASP A 278 0.12 -7.16 -24.92
C ASP A 278 -0.97 -8.18 -24.58
N ARG A 279 -1.37 -8.30 -23.30
CA ARG A 279 -2.39 -9.23 -22.86
C ARG A 279 -3.79 -8.75 -23.27
N GLU A 280 -4.44 -9.46 -24.18
CA GLU A 280 -5.79 -9.13 -24.67
C GLU A 280 -6.85 -9.13 -23.55
N ASP A 281 -6.74 -10.07 -22.59
CA ASP A 281 -7.66 -10.17 -21.45
C ASP A 281 -7.59 -8.95 -20.52
N VAL A 282 -6.39 -8.49 -20.18
CA VAL A 282 -6.19 -7.27 -19.38
C VAL A 282 -6.62 -6.03 -20.15
N ARG A 283 -6.32 -5.96 -21.45
CA ARG A 283 -6.75 -4.86 -22.32
C ARG A 283 -8.27 -4.73 -22.37
N ALA A 284 -9.00 -5.82 -22.53
CA ALA A 284 -10.47 -5.81 -22.57
C ALA A 284 -11.08 -5.32 -21.24
N ILE A 285 -10.51 -5.72 -20.10
CA ILE A 285 -10.92 -5.24 -18.77
C ILE A 285 -10.63 -3.75 -18.63
N PHE A 286 -9.46 -3.31 -19.07
CA PHE A 286 -9.08 -1.89 -19.01
C PHE A 286 -9.95 -1.02 -19.90
N GLU A 287 -10.33 -1.44 -21.11
CA GLU A 287 -11.30 -0.73 -21.96
C GLU A 287 -12.65 -0.57 -21.25
N THR A 288 -13.12 -1.60 -20.55
CA THR A 288 -14.32 -1.52 -19.71
C THR A 288 -14.16 -0.46 -18.62
N ALA A 289 -12.99 -0.41 -17.97
CA ALA A 289 -12.68 0.61 -16.95
C ALA A 289 -12.62 2.03 -17.54
N LEU A 290 -12.12 2.19 -18.77
CA LEU A 290 -12.15 3.47 -19.49
C LEU A 290 -13.58 3.92 -19.81
N ASP A 291 -14.48 2.97 -20.16
CA ASP A 291 -15.90 3.28 -20.34
C ASP A 291 -16.58 3.67 -19.03
N ASP A 292 -16.18 3.07 -17.90
CA ASP A 292 -16.63 3.47 -16.56
C ASP A 292 -16.20 4.88 -16.22
N LEU A 293 -14.94 5.26 -16.54
CA LEU A 293 -14.44 6.64 -16.38
C LEU A 293 -15.23 7.64 -17.23
N ARG A 294 -15.56 7.29 -18.51
CA ARG A 294 -16.40 8.11 -19.37
C ARG A 294 -17.80 8.30 -18.79
N ARG A 295 -18.39 7.23 -18.23
CA ARG A 295 -19.70 7.31 -17.53
C ARG A 295 -19.64 8.18 -16.26
N ALA A 296 -18.51 8.18 -15.55
CA ALA A 296 -18.27 9.08 -14.42
C ALA A 296 -18.08 10.56 -14.87
N GLY A 297 -17.99 10.81 -16.18
CA GLY A 297 -17.90 12.13 -16.77
C GLY A 297 -16.50 12.59 -17.21
N ALA A 298 -15.50 11.70 -17.17
CA ALA A 298 -14.14 12.01 -17.61
C ALA A 298 -14.05 12.25 -19.12
N ASP A 299 -13.18 13.19 -19.51
CA ASP A 299 -12.69 13.36 -20.89
C ASP A 299 -11.32 12.68 -21.01
N LEU A 300 -11.25 11.56 -21.75
CA LEU A 300 -10.06 10.74 -21.87
C LEU A 300 -9.18 11.18 -23.05
N VAL A 301 -7.89 11.33 -22.81
CA VAL A 301 -6.87 11.73 -23.79
C VAL A 301 -5.83 10.62 -23.89
N GLU A 302 -5.68 10.04 -25.06
CA GLU A 302 -4.64 9.03 -25.32
C GLU A 302 -3.26 9.70 -25.35
N ILE A 303 -2.32 9.14 -24.59
CA ILE A 303 -0.95 9.64 -24.47
C ILE A 303 0.01 8.50 -24.72
N ALA A 304 0.86 8.66 -25.73
CA ALA A 304 2.00 7.77 -25.94
C ALA A 304 3.13 8.16 -24.98
N PHE A 305 3.54 7.23 -24.15
CA PHE A 305 4.65 7.41 -23.22
C PHE A 305 5.60 6.20 -23.29
N GLU A 306 6.88 6.48 -23.49
CA GLU A 306 7.93 5.47 -23.46
C GLU A 306 8.86 5.77 -22.27
N PRO A 307 8.98 4.84 -21.31
CA PRO A 307 9.94 4.98 -20.22
C PRO A 307 11.37 5.08 -20.76
N ASN A 308 12.18 5.93 -20.13
CA ASN A 308 13.59 6.03 -20.45
C ASN A 308 14.39 5.02 -19.62
N ASP A 309 15.20 4.18 -20.28
CA ASP A 309 16.07 3.18 -19.62
C ASP A 309 17.05 3.79 -18.62
N GLU A 310 17.45 5.05 -18.82
CA GLU A 310 18.31 5.76 -17.86
C GLU A 310 17.62 6.00 -16.53
N MET A 311 16.31 6.24 -16.55
CA MET A 311 15.52 6.45 -15.35
C MET A 311 15.65 5.26 -14.37
N GLY A 312 15.40 4.04 -14.84
CA GLY A 312 15.50 2.84 -14.01
C GLY A 312 16.94 2.50 -13.58
N ARG A 313 17.94 2.75 -14.45
CA ARG A 313 19.36 2.55 -14.06
C ARG A 313 19.78 3.52 -12.95
N ASP A 314 19.39 4.76 -13.05
CA ASP A 314 19.74 5.80 -12.09
C ASP A 314 18.95 5.65 -10.79
N GLU A 315 17.69 5.21 -10.87
CA GLU A 315 16.94 4.76 -9.71
C GLU A 315 17.66 3.64 -8.97
N PHE A 316 18.02 2.56 -9.66
CA PHE A 316 18.70 1.43 -9.06
C PHE A 316 19.99 1.84 -8.36
N ALA A 317 20.79 2.72 -8.98
CA ALA A 317 22.00 3.25 -8.38
C ALA A 317 21.69 4.08 -7.11
N THR A 318 20.60 4.85 -7.13
CA THR A 318 20.10 5.62 -5.99
C THR A 318 19.70 4.72 -4.85
N LEU A 319 18.85 3.72 -5.12
CA LEU A 319 18.35 2.79 -4.10
C LEU A 319 19.49 2.02 -3.40
N LEU A 320 20.49 1.55 -4.13
CA LEU A 320 21.62 0.84 -3.52
C LEU A 320 22.48 1.74 -2.61
N TYR A 321 22.69 3.00 -3.00
CA TYR A 321 23.43 3.95 -2.15
C TYR A 321 22.64 4.29 -0.88
N GLU A 322 21.37 4.62 -1.04
CA GLU A 322 20.50 5.01 0.07
C GLU A 322 20.23 3.82 1.00
N LEU A 323 20.03 2.61 0.47
CA LEU A 323 19.90 1.39 1.28
C LEU A 323 21.07 1.24 2.27
N ARG A 324 22.32 1.43 1.82
CA ARG A 324 23.48 1.33 2.70
C ARG A 324 23.47 2.40 3.78
N THR A 325 23.23 3.64 3.40
CA THR A 325 23.29 4.77 4.35
C THR A 325 22.14 4.73 5.35
N ASP A 326 20.93 4.51 4.87
CA ASP A 326 19.72 4.58 5.68
C ASP A 326 19.57 3.36 6.58
N MET A 327 19.87 2.16 6.04
CA MET A 327 19.88 0.93 6.85
C MET A 327 20.89 1.00 7.98
N ASN A 328 22.12 1.48 7.72
CA ASN A 328 23.11 1.67 8.77
C ASN A 328 22.63 2.68 9.84
N ALA A 329 21.99 3.77 9.41
CA ALA A 329 21.44 4.76 10.33
C ALA A 329 20.32 4.16 11.19
N TYR A 330 19.38 3.43 10.60
CA TYR A 330 18.29 2.77 11.30
C TYR A 330 18.79 1.73 12.31
N LEU A 331 19.65 0.79 11.87
CA LEU A 331 20.18 -0.28 12.72
C LEU A 331 20.98 0.26 13.91
N ALA A 332 21.68 1.39 13.76
CA ALA A 332 22.39 2.04 14.87
C ALA A 332 21.45 2.50 15.99
N THR A 333 20.16 2.74 15.71
CA THR A 333 19.15 3.18 16.70
C THR A 333 18.51 2.04 17.48
N LEU A 334 18.68 0.79 17.07
CA LEU A 334 17.97 -0.34 17.67
C LEU A 334 18.43 -0.58 19.11
N PRO A 335 17.53 -0.88 20.04
CA PRO A 335 17.88 -1.31 21.38
C PRO A 335 18.44 -2.75 21.35
N GLY A 336 19.10 -3.16 22.44
CA GLY A 336 19.64 -4.51 22.57
C GLY A 336 21.07 -4.65 22.06
N LYS A 337 21.84 -5.52 22.72
CA LYS A 337 23.27 -5.71 22.45
C LYS A 337 23.54 -6.62 21.24
N ASP A 338 22.59 -7.51 20.95
CA ASP A 338 22.73 -8.57 19.96
C ASP A 338 22.09 -8.19 18.61
N MET A 339 21.59 -6.96 18.47
CA MET A 339 21.03 -6.45 17.22
C MET A 339 22.14 -6.09 16.22
N PRO A 340 21.97 -6.36 14.92
CA PRO A 340 22.86 -5.88 13.86
C PRO A 340 22.94 -4.35 13.90
N ARG A 341 24.09 -3.77 13.59
CA ARG A 341 24.36 -2.34 13.64
C ARG A 341 24.66 -1.73 12.28
N SER A 342 24.80 -2.59 11.27
CA SER A 342 25.12 -2.18 9.92
C SER A 342 24.58 -3.19 8.90
N LEU A 343 24.51 -2.78 7.64
CA LEU A 343 24.20 -3.68 6.53
C LEU A 343 25.24 -4.82 6.42
N ALA A 344 26.49 -4.55 6.77
CA ALA A 344 27.54 -5.57 6.82
C ALA A 344 27.26 -6.65 7.89
N ASP A 345 26.71 -6.27 9.03
CA ASP A 345 26.30 -7.21 10.09
C ASP A 345 25.12 -8.08 9.61
N LEU A 346 24.17 -7.50 8.86
CA LEU A 346 23.07 -8.26 8.25
C LEU A 346 23.60 -9.29 7.25
N ILE A 347 24.55 -8.91 6.39
CA ILE A 347 25.21 -9.81 5.44
C ILE A 347 25.90 -10.96 6.19
N ALA A 348 26.58 -10.66 7.29
CA ALA A 348 27.26 -11.68 8.09
C ALA A 348 26.25 -12.61 8.78
N PHE A 349 25.15 -12.06 9.32
CA PHE A 349 24.08 -12.83 9.93
C PHE A 349 23.44 -13.81 8.93
N ASN A 350 23.07 -13.32 7.74
CA ASN A 350 22.46 -14.15 6.70
C ASN A 350 23.39 -15.29 6.26
N LYS A 351 24.70 -15.04 6.13
CA LYS A 351 25.69 -16.10 5.83
C LYS A 351 25.80 -17.14 6.94
N ALA A 352 25.72 -16.71 8.19
CA ALA A 352 25.75 -17.62 9.35
C ALA A 352 24.48 -18.45 9.49
N ASN A 353 23.33 -17.95 9.01
CA ASN A 353 22.02 -18.58 9.07
C ASN A 353 21.46 -18.91 7.69
N ALA A 354 22.33 -19.28 6.75
CA ALA A 354 21.97 -19.43 5.33
C ALA A 354 20.91 -20.51 5.06
N ALA A 355 20.80 -21.52 5.93
CA ALA A 355 19.80 -22.57 5.80
C ALA A 355 18.35 -22.05 5.91
N GLU A 356 18.14 -21.02 6.71
CA GLU A 356 16.85 -20.37 6.93
C GLU A 356 16.72 -19.11 6.09
N GLU A 357 17.67 -18.16 6.23
CA GLU A 357 17.63 -16.84 5.62
C GLU A 357 17.82 -16.86 4.11
N MET A 358 18.75 -17.67 3.61
CA MET A 358 19.07 -17.76 2.17
C MET A 358 18.63 -19.08 1.53
N ARG A 359 17.60 -19.71 2.11
CA ARG A 359 17.09 -21.01 1.63
C ARG A 359 16.67 -20.99 0.16
N TRP A 360 16.09 -19.89 -0.30
CA TRP A 360 15.48 -19.77 -1.61
C TRP A 360 16.22 -18.84 -2.55
N PHE A 361 16.80 -17.76 -2.03
CA PHE A 361 17.52 -16.77 -2.81
C PHE A 361 18.64 -16.12 -2.01
N ASP A 362 19.59 -15.53 -2.71
CA ASP A 362 20.80 -14.91 -2.18
C ASP A 362 20.55 -13.52 -1.52
N GLN A 363 21.63 -12.79 -1.28
CA GLN A 363 21.63 -11.41 -0.76
C GLN A 363 22.44 -10.45 -1.63
N GLY A 364 22.47 -10.71 -2.93
CA GLY A 364 23.34 -9.99 -3.87
C GLY A 364 23.15 -8.49 -3.86
N LEU A 365 21.92 -7.98 -3.63
CA LEU A 365 21.67 -6.53 -3.55
C LEU A 365 22.27 -5.90 -2.28
N PHE A 366 22.25 -6.59 -1.15
CA PHE A 366 22.93 -6.12 0.07
C PHE A 366 24.44 -6.03 -0.15
N GLU A 367 25.03 -7.05 -0.77
CA GLU A 367 26.46 -7.08 -1.10
C GLU A 367 26.83 -5.96 -2.09
N MET A 368 25.99 -5.73 -3.11
CA MET A 368 26.16 -4.60 -4.04
C MET A 368 26.03 -3.24 -3.35
N ALA A 369 25.08 -3.09 -2.42
CA ALA A 369 24.83 -1.83 -1.72
C ALA A 369 26.02 -1.42 -0.84
N VAL A 370 26.65 -2.36 -0.13
CA VAL A 370 27.83 -2.08 0.72
C VAL A 370 28.96 -1.43 -0.08
N GLU A 371 29.13 -1.80 -1.34
CA GLU A 371 30.15 -1.27 -2.25
C GLU A 371 29.81 0.13 -2.82
N ARG A 372 28.57 0.61 -2.65
CA ARG A 372 28.12 1.90 -3.18
C ARG A 372 28.49 3.06 -2.24
N THR A 373 29.69 3.64 -2.47
CA THR A 373 30.27 4.69 -1.63
C THR A 373 30.48 6.03 -2.34
N ASP A 374 30.34 6.09 -3.67
CA ASP A 374 30.51 7.31 -4.47
C ASP A 374 29.30 8.23 -4.36
N GLU A 375 29.38 9.22 -3.46
CA GLU A 375 28.32 10.19 -3.23
C GLU A 375 28.07 11.09 -4.46
N GLN A 376 29.11 11.41 -5.24
CA GLN A 376 28.93 12.26 -6.42
C GLN A 376 28.13 11.54 -7.51
N ALA A 377 28.48 10.28 -7.77
CA ALA A 377 27.72 9.44 -8.70
C ALA A 377 26.27 9.24 -8.25
N TYR A 378 26.05 8.98 -6.96
CA TYR A 378 24.71 8.88 -6.37
C TYR A 378 23.89 10.17 -6.59
N ARG A 379 24.44 11.33 -6.24
CA ARG A 379 23.72 12.61 -6.38
C ARG A 379 23.36 12.91 -7.84
N ALA A 380 24.22 12.54 -8.78
CA ALA A 380 23.96 12.68 -10.22
C ALA A 380 22.83 11.74 -10.67
N ALA A 381 22.88 10.47 -10.29
CA ALA A 381 21.88 9.46 -10.62
C ALA A 381 20.51 9.86 -10.05
N ARG A 382 20.43 10.18 -8.75
CA ARG A 382 19.19 10.62 -8.10
C ARG A 382 18.57 11.84 -8.78
N LYS A 383 19.39 12.85 -9.10
CA LYS A 383 18.91 14.06 -9.79
C LYS A 383 18.36 13.72 -11.18
N ASN A 384 19.05 12.87 -11.93
CA ASN A 384 18.61 12.49 -13.27
C ASN A 384 17.35 11.62 -13.25
N ALA A 385 17.27 10.62 -12.36
CA ALA A 385 16.08 9.79 -12.21
C ALA A 385 14.84 10.65 -11.87
N LEU A 386 14.96 11.54 -10.88
CA LEU A 386 13.88 12.46 -10.50
C LEU A 386 13.48 13.38 -11.68
N HIS A 387 14.45 13.97 -12.40
CA HIS A 387 14.19 14.79 -13.57
C HIS A 387 13.43 14.04 -14.67
N LEU A 388 13.82 12.78 -14.92
CA LEU A 388 13.17 11.96 -15.95
C LEU A 388 11.75 11.52 -15.54
N ALA A 389 11.53 11.22 -14.24
CA ALA A 389 10.23 10.76 -13.75
C ALA A 389 9.24 11.92 -13.50
N ALA A 390 9.69 13.02 -12.89
CA ALA A 390 8.86 14.18 -12.58
C ALA A 390 8.81 15.15 -13.76
N ASP A 391 9.89 15.96 -13.98
CA ASP A 391 9.86 17.07 -14.91
C ASP A 391 9.60 16.63 -16.37
N ARG A 392 10.26 15.54 -16.81
CA ARG A 392 10.15 14.99 -18.18
C ARG A 392 9.09 13.87 -18.27
N GLY A 393 8.66 13.34 -17.15
CA GLY A 393 7.64 12.33 -17.00
C GLY A 393 6.27 12.94 -16.70
N ILE A 394 5.81 12.79 -15.45
CA ILE A 394 4.43 13.11 -15.04
C ILE A 394 4.08 14.57 -15.35
N ASP A 395 4.89 15.55 -14.92
CA ASP A 395 4.56 16.98 -15.05
C ASP A 395 4.42 17.37 -16.53
N ARG A 396 5.38 16.95 -17.38
CA ARG A 396 5.32 17.20 -18.82
C ARG A 396 4.09 16.57 -19.48
N LEU A 397 3.78 15.31 -19.14
CA LEU A 397 2.64 14.60 -19.71
C LEU A 397 1.32 15.29 -19.34
N LEU A 398 1.19 15.75 -18.09
CA LEU A 398 0.02 16.49 -17.61
C LEU A 398 -0.12 17.85 -18.33
N GLU A 399 0.97 18.61 -18.42
CA GLU A 399 0.98 19.96 -18.98
C GLU A 399 0.74 19.95 -20.51
N GLU A 400 1.53 19.18 -21.27
CA GLU A 400 1.44 19.13 -22.73
C GLU A 400 0.07 18.64 -23.23
N ASN A 401 -0.58 17.71 -22.49
CA ASN A 401 -1.88 17.16 -22.86
C ASN A 401 -3.06 17.83 -22.15
N GLN A 402 -2.79 18.79 -21.26
CA GLN A 402 -3.80 19.49 -20.48
C GLN A 402 -4.73 18.51 -19.74
N VAL A 403 -4.15 17.52 -19.09
CA VAL A 403 -4.86 16.50 -18.27
C VAL A 403 -4.53 16.67 -16.81
N ALA A 404 -5.47 16.32 -15.93
CA ALA A 404 -5.31 16.46 -14.48
C ALA A 404 -4.61 15.25 -13.83
N LEU A 405 -4.78 14.08 -14.46
CA LEU A 405 -4.30 12.78 -13.94
C LEU A 405 -3.88 11.90 -15.12
N LEU A 406 -3.09 10.87 -14.80
CA LEU A 406 -2.76 9.78 -15.72
C LEU A 406 -3.38 8.48 -15.21
N VAL A 407 -3.86 7.63 -16.14
CA VAL A 407 -4.35 6.29 -15.84
C VAL A 407 -3.71 5.24 -16.74
N VAL A 408 -3.57 4.03 -16.17
CA VAL A 408 -2.98 2.85 -16.81
C VAL A 408 -3.39 1.62 -16.01
N PRO A 409 -3.40 0.38 -16.55
CA PRO A 409 -3.49 -0.81 -15.71
C PRO A 409 -2.35 -0.83 -14.68
N THR A 410 -2.64 -1.20 -13.44
CA THR A 410 -1.59 -1.21 -12.40
C THR A 410 -0.57 -2.31 -12.67
N ARG A 411 -1.06 -3.53 -12.94
CA ARG A 411 -0.25 -4.70 -13.25
C ARG A 411 -1.13 -5.79 -13.89
N GLY A 412 -0.48 -6.82 -14.47
CA GLY A 412 -1.16 -8.03 -14.91
C GLY A 412 -1.72 -8.86 -13.74
N PRO A 413 -2.47 -9.95 -14.02
CA PRO A 413 -3.00 -10.83 -12.99
C PRO A 413 -1.90 -11.57 -12.24
N ALA A 414 -2.23 -12.12 -11.06
CA ALA A 414 -1.30 -12.85 -10.19
C ALA A 414 -0.63 -14.03 -10.93
N TRP A 415 0.70 -14.09 -10.84
CA TRP A 415 1.51 -15.20 -11.38
C TRP A 415 1.63 -16.36 -10.38
N ILE A 416 2.12 -17.50 -10.84
CA ILE A 416 2.36 -18.66 -9.98
C ILE A 416 3.46 -18.32 -8.96
N SER A 417 3.24 -18.68 -7.70
CA SER A 417 4.28 -18.56 -6.67
C SER A 417 5.40 -19.58 -6.92
N ASP A 418 6.62 -19.10 -7.10
CA ASP A 418 7.81 -19.94 -7.36
C ASP A 418 8.95 -19.53 -6.44
N LEU A 419 9.24 -20.35 -5.43
CA LEU A 419 10.32 -20.10 -4.49
C LEU A 419 11.71 -20.40 -5.06
N VAL A 420 11.80 -21.07 -6.21
CA VAL A 420 13.06 -21.49 -6.83
C VAL A 420 13.51 -20.51 -7.92
N ASN A 421 12.56 -20.06 -8.76
CA ASN A 421 12.88 -19.20 -9.89
C ASN A 421 12.52 -17.72 -9.63
N GLY A 422 11.91 -17.41 -8.49
CA GLY A 422 11.50 -16.05 -8.14
C GLY A 422 10.25 -15.59 -8.89
N ASP A 423 10.07 -14.27 -8.96
CA ASP A 423 8.89 -13.66 -9.57
C ASP A 423 8.97 -13.71 -11.10
N ASN A 424 7.91 -14.22 -11.72
CA ASN A 424 7.76 -14.30 -13.17
C ASN A 424 6.46 -13.64 -13.62
N PHE A 425 6.45 -12.32 -13.69
CA PHE A 425 5.31 -11.51 -14.11
C PHE A 425 5.55 -10.80 -15.45
N ASP A 426 4.45 -10.39 -16.10
CA ASP A 426 4.51 -9.57 -17.30
C ASP A 426 4.89 -8.12 -16.95
N GLY A 427 6.11 -7.73 -17.28
CA GLY A 427 6.64 -6.39 -17.03
C GLY A 427 6.18 -5.31 -18.03
N SER A 428 5.42 -5.68 -19.07
CA SER A 428 4.93 -4.72 -20.08
C SER A 428 3.70 -3.94 -19.63
N ILE A 429 3.07 -4.32 -18.52
CA ILE A 429 1.84 -3.72 -17.98
C ILE A 429 2.16 -2.79 -16.83
N GLY A 430 1.67 -1.56 -16.91
CA GLY A 430 1.82 -0.54 -15.88
C GLY A 430 2.82 0.55 -16.21
N ALA A 431 2.77 1.65 -15.48
CA ALA A 431 3.63 2.82 -15.71
C ALA A 431 5.09 2.64 -15.21
N GLY A 432 5.47 1.44 -14.77
CA GLY A 432 6.77 1.21 -14.16
C GLY A 432 6.98 2.07 -12.92
N SER A 433 8.21 2.49 -12.70
CA SER A 433 8.66 3.27 -11.53
C SER A 433 8.27 4.76 -11.55
N LEU A 434 7.48 5.22 -12.53
CA LEU A 434 7.29 6.65 -12.82
C LEU A 434 6.84 7.46 -11.59
N ALA A 435 5.75 7.04 -10.90
CA ALA A 435 5.23 7.75 -9.73
C ALA A 435 6.07 7.51 -8.46
N ALA A 436 6.76 6.38 -8.38
CA ALA A 436 7.65 6.03 -7.28
C ALA A 436 8.87 6.97 -7.23
N ILE A 437 9.61 7.05 -8.35
CA ILE A 437 10.80 7.92 -8.49
C ILE A 437 10.45 9.39 -8.34
N ALA A 438 9.31 9.83 -8.94
CA ALA A 438 8.84 11.20 -8.80
C ALA A 438 8.42 11.55 -7.35
N GLY A 439 8.12 10.55 -6.53
CA GLY A 439 7.57 10.75 -5.18
C GLY A 439 6.14 11.28 -5.20
N TYR A 440 5.39 11.07 -6.28
CA TYR A 440 4.03 11.60 -6.52
C TYR A 440 2.95 10.60 -6.11
N PRO A 441 1.71 11.04 -5.81
CA PRO A 441 0.64 10.16 -5.36
C PRO A 441 0.24 9.16 -6.44
N HIS A 442 0.01 7.91 -6.03
CA HIS A 442 -0.38 6.80 -6.88
C HIS A 442 -1.44 5.95 -6.17
N LEU A 443 -2.61 5.86 -6.73
CA LEU A 443 -3.73 5.05 -6.24
C LEU A 443 -3.98 3.90 -7.20
N THR A 444 -4.16 2.69 -6.69
CA THR A 444 -4.75 1.58 -7.46
C THR A 444 -6.14 1.25 -6.92
N VAL A 445 -7.07 1.04 -7.84
CA VAL A 445 -8.45 0.62 -7.55
C VAL A 445 -8.74 -0.64 -8.37
N PRO A 446 -9.39 -1.68 -7.81
CA PRO A 446 -9.74 -2.87 -8.57
C PRO A 446 -10.59 -2.53 -9.80
N MET A 447 -10.24 -3.05 -10.99
CA MET A 447 -10.96 -2.77 -12.24
C MET A 447 -11.65 -4.00 -12.86
N GLY A 448 -11.44 -5.18 -12.31
CA GLY A 448 -11.98 -6.44 -12.78
C GLY A 448 -11.09 -7.62 -12.42
N ALA A 449 -11.26 -8.74 -13.09
CA ALA A 449 -10.44 -9.93 -12.87
C ALA A 449 -10.26 -10.74 -14.15
N VAL A 450 -9.10 -11.34 -14.33
CA VAL A 450 -8.79 -12.36 -15.34
C VAL A 450 -8.92 -13.72 -14.67
N GLU A 451 -9.85 -14.55 -15.10
CA GLU A 451 -10.01 -15.90 -14.52
C GLU A 451 -10.08 -15.87 -12.98
N ARG A 452 -10.85 -14.93 -12.40
CA ARG A 452 -10.98 -14.64 -10.96
C ARG A 452 -9.73 -14.05 -10.28
N LEU A 453 -8.65 -13.80 -11.00
CA LEU A 453 -7.46 -13.10 -10.50
C LEU A 453 -7.63 -11.60 -10.68
N PRO A 454 -7.75 -10.80 -9.61
CA PRO A 454 -7.99 -9.37 -9.72
C PRO A 454 -6.89 -8.63 -10.47
N VAL A 455 -7.30 -7.55 -11.12
CA VAL A 455 -6.43 -6.55 -11.73
C VAL A 455 -6.92 -5.14 -11.38
N GLY A 456 -6.00 -4.18 -11.27
CA GLY A 456 -6.30 -2.81 -10.87
C GLY A 456 -6.01 -1.77 -11.94
N ILE A 457 -6.68 -0.62 -11.84
CA ILE A 457 -6.39 0.60 -12.57
C ILE A 457 -5.65 1.57 -11.65
N SER A 458 -4.56 2.13 -12.15
CA SER A 458 -3.75 3.16 -11.50
C SER A 458 -4.21 4.56 -11.85
N PHE A 459 -4.22 5.44 -10.84
CA PHE A 459 -4.39 6.88 -10.97
C PHE A 459 -3.14 7.57 -10.41
N MET A 460 -2.47 8.37 -11.23
CA MET A 460 -1.29 9.13 -10.84
C MET A 460 -1.53 10.62 -11.07
N GLY A 461 -1.16 11.45 -10.11
CA GLY A 461 -1.29 12.89 -10.19
C GLY A 461 0.03 13.63 -9.94
N PRO A 462 0.06 14.97 -10.07
CA PRO A 462 1.22 15.76 -9.73
C PRO A 462 1.49 15.75 -8.22
N LYS A 463 2.66 16.20 -7.78
CA LYS A 463 3.03 16.30 -6.37
C LYS A 463 1.94 17.03 -5.56
N TRP A 464 1.61 16.50 -4.39
CA TRP A 464 0.61 17.04 -3.47
C TRP A 464 -0.85 17.02 -3.98
N SER A 465 -1.14 16.24 -5.00
CA SER A 465 -2.51 16.05 -5.50
C SER A 465 -3.24 14.85 -4.89
N ASP A 466 -2.84 14.42 -3.71
CA ASP A 466 -3.34 13.22 -3.02
C ASP A 466 -4.87 13.16 -2.97
N HIS A 467 -5.52 14.25 -2.58
CA HIS A 467 -6.98 14.31 -2.54
C HIS A 467 -7.63 14.25 -3.93
N LEU A 468 -7.03 14.87 -4.95
CA LEU A 468 -7.52 14.78 -6.33
C LEU A 468 -7.49 13.34 -6.84
N VAL A 469 -6.38 12.62 -6.57
CA VAL A 469 -6.21 11.21 -6.94
C VAL A 469 -7.24 10.33 -6.22
N LEU A 470 -7.46 10.53 -4.92
CA LEU A 470 -8.49 9.82 -4.15
C LEU A 470 -9.90 10.12 -4.67
N LYS A 471 -10.23 11.38 -4.99
CA LYS A 471 -11.53 11.72 -5.58
C LYS A 471 -11.76 11.07 -6.94
N ALA A 472 -10.73 11.00 -7.77
CA ALA A 472 -10.82 10.32 -9.07
C ALA A 472 -11.06 8.82 -8.89
N GLY A 473 -10.33 8.19 -7.97
CA GLY A 473 -10.54 6.79 -7.61
C GLY A 473 -11.94 6.51 -7.04
N ALA A 474 -12.46 7.36 -6.16
CA ALA A 474 -13.79 7.21 -5.58
C ALA A 474 -14.90 7.34 -6.65
N ALA A 475 -14.78 8.31 -7.56
CA ALA A 475 -15.70 8.48 -8.67
C ALA A 475 -15.68 7.27 -9.60
N TYR A 476 -14.49 6.73 -9.89
CA TYR A 476 -14.34 5.49 -10.67
C TYR A 476 -14.93 4.29 -9.92
N GLU A 477 -14.60 4.09 -8.64
CA GLU A 477 -15.11 2.99 -7.81
C GLU A 477 -16.64 2.96 -7.81
N SER A 478 -17.27 4.13 -7.69
CA SER A 478 -18.74 4.27 -7.76
C SER A 478 -19.32 3.97 -9.14
N ALA A 479 -18.59 4.26 -10.22
CA ALA A 479 -19.05 4.05 -11.61
C ALA A 479 -18.71 2.67 -12.15
N ARG A 480 -17.81 1.93 -11.51
CA ARG A 480 -17.31 0.63 -11.94
C ARG A 480 -18.44 -0.37 -12.12
N THR A 481 -18.49 -1.00 -13.32
CA THR A 481 -19.47 -2.05 -13.65
C THR A 481 -18.93 -3.46 -13.45
N ALA A 482 -17.60 -3.61 -13.48
CA ALA A 482 -16.99 -4.92 -13.26
C ALA A 482 -17.15 -5.37 -11.80
N THR A 483 -17.49 -6.65 -11.64
CA THR A 483 -17.52 -7.30 -10.32
C THR A 483 -16.10 -7.78 -9.96
N ILE A 484 -15.69 -7.50 -8.74
CA ILE A 484 -14.45 -8.07 -8.17
C ILE A 484 -14.83 -9.39 -7.49
N PRO A 485 -14.18 -10.51 -7.84
CA PRO A 485 -14.51 -11.80 -7.23
C PRO A 485 -14.15 -11.82 -5.74
N GLU A 486 -14.95 -12.52 -4.95
CA GLU A 486 -14.60 -12.84 -3.56
C GLU A 486 -13.43 -13.84 -3.53
N PRO A 487 -12.56 -13.78 -2.52
CA PRO A 487 -11.50 -14.75 -2.31
C PRO A 487 -11.99 -16.19 -2.23
N SER A 488 -11.39 -17.08 -3.04
CA SER A 488 -11.77 -18.51 -3.05
C SER A 488 -11.13 -19.30 -1.91
N LEU A 489 -9.97 -18.84 -1.42
CA LEU A 489 -9.12 -19.53 -0.43
C LEU A 489 -8.69 -20.94 -0.89
N GLN A 490 -8.68 -21.18 -2.19
CA GLN A 490 -8.31 -22.45 -2.82
C GLN A 490 -7.24 -22.22 -3.89
N PRO A 491 -6.47 -23.23 -4.28
CA PRO A 491 -5.64 -23.14 -5.48
C PRO A 491 -6.47 -22.78 -6.71
N TRP A 492 -5.83 -22.08 -7.66
CA TRP A 492 -6.50 -21.74 -8.92
C TRP A 492 -6.87 -23.00 -9.72
N SER A 493 -8.06 -23.01 -10.29
CA SER A 493 -8.55 -24.10 -11.14
C SER A 493 -9.17 -23.53 -12.42
N PRO A 494 -8.89 -24.12 -13.60
CA PRO A 494 -9.52 -23.68 -14.85
C PRO A 494 -11.04 -23.79 -14.79
N GLY A 495 -11.75 -22.70 -15.11
CA GLY A 495 -13.20 -22.66 -15.19
C GLY A 495 -13.95 -22.35 -13.89
N ASP A 496 -13.22 -21.94 -12.86
CA ASP A 496 -13.81 -21.41 -11.61
C ASP A 496 -14.27 -19.95 -11.75
#